data_66abc71b51c132440cd67358bd3dc627
#
_entry.id   66abc71b51c132440cd67358bd3dc627
#
_cell.length_a   1.000
_cell.length_b   1.000
_cell.length_c   1.000
_cell.angle_alpha   90.00
_cell.angle_beta   90.00
_cell.angle_gamma   90.00
#
_symmetry.space_group_name_H-M   'P 1'
#
loop_
_entity.id
_entity.type
_entity.pdbx_description
1 polymer ?
#
loop_
_entity_poly.entity_id
_entity_poly.type
_entity_poly.pdbx_seq_one_letter_code
_entity_poly.pdbx_strand_id
1 'polypeptide(L)'
;MDKAIIIMSVQVSYKNQFFLGLLIFLVLLLVVEGSARLYELINPHCTFLDKDAFSKTDYLLVRIICLDHNNRVFETDTILLLSPDQHSQTININSHGFRGPETTLEKPENTYRIFVVGGSTTFGVGSTSDHTTIPGYLQKKFDESTLDFDVEVINAGIGRGDSATETYYMKTKLVNFDPDMFIIYDGW
;
A
#
# COMPACT_ATOMS: atom_id res chain seq x y z
N MET A 1 33.79 51.85 44.04
CA MET A 1 34.45 51.54 42.76
C MET A 1 33.38 50.89 41.88
N ASP A 2 32.68 51.74 41.11
CA ASP A 2 31.59 51.25 40.21
C ASP A 2 32.20 50.69 38.92
N LYS A 3 32.00 49.43 38.68
CA LYS A 3 32.33 48.78 37.39
C LYS A 3 31.32 49.20 36.36
N ALA A 4 31.65 50.12 35.47
CA ALA A 4 30.83 50.46 34.31
C ALA A 4 30.77 49.21 33.39
N ILE A 5 29.59 48.67 33.22
CA ILE A 5 29.35 47.63 32.21
C ILE A 5 29.25 48.32 30.86
N ILE A 6 30.28 48.16 30.03
CA ILE A 6 30.28 48.67 28.65
C ILE A 6 29.44 47.69 27.82
N ILE A 7 28.22 48.08 27.52
CA ILE A 7 27.40 47.36 26.54
C ILE A 7 27.81 47.84 25.15
N MET A 8 28.62 47.03 24.45
CA MET A 8 28.90 47.28 23.03
C MET A 8 27.65 46.94 22.21
N SER A 9 26.92 47.96 21.77
CA SER A 9 25.85 47.82 20.81
C SER A 9 26.45 47.78 19.39
N VAL A 10 26.35 46.60 18.73
CA VAL A 10 26.69 46.49 17.32
C VAL A 10 25.51 47.05 16.50
N GLN A 11 25.69 48.22 15.87
CA GLN A 11 24.69 48.79 14.96
C GLN A 11 24.79 48.07 13.61
N VAL A 12 23.81 47.19 13.32
CA VAL A 12 23.67 46.51 12.03
C VAL A 12 22.74 47.36 11.15
N SER A 13 23.11 47.58 9.88
CA SER A 13 22.28 48.36 8.94
C SER A 13 20.92 47.66 8.72
N TYR A 14 19.85 48.43 8.48
CA TYR A 14 18.51 47.90 8.27
C TYR A 14 18.45 46.87 7.14
N LYS A 15 19.24 47.05 6.09
CA LYS A 15 19.36 46.09 4.99
C LYS A 15 19.89 44.75 5.48
N ASN A 16 20.92 44.74 6.30
CA ASN A 16 21.49 43.50 6.86
C ASN A 16 20.55 42.86 7.90
N GLN A 17 19.80 43.66 8.67
CA GLN A 17 18.78 43.15 9.60
C GLN A 17 17.66 42.44 8.84
N PHE A 18 17.21 43.02 7.70
CA PHE A 18 16.22 42.41 6.85
C PHE A 18 16.70 41.06 6.28
N PHE A 19 17.91 41.01 5.73
CA PHE A 19 18.48 39.76 5.21
C PHE A 19 18.70 38.70 6.30
N LEU A 20 19.15 39.13 7.48
CA LEU A 20 19.30 38.24 8.63
C LEU A 20 17.94 37.68 9.09
N GLY A 21 16.93 38.56 9.18
CA GLY A 21 15.57 38.16 9.52
C GLY A 21 14.97 37.15 8.50
N LEU A 22 15.20 37.46 7.21
CA LEU A 22 14.76 36.53 6.14
C LEU A 22 15.49 35.19 6.22
N LEU A 23 16.79 35.19 6.46
CA LEU A 23 17.57 33.95 6.62
C LEU A 23 17.07 33.13 7.81
N ILE A 24 16.86 33.77 8.96
CA ILE A 24 16.31 33.08 10.16
C ILE A 24 14.93 32.49 9.85
N PHE A 25 14.07 33.26 9.18
CA PHE A 25 12.73 32.77 8.79
C PHE A 25 12.81 31.54 7.88
N LEU A 26 13.69 31.57 6.87
CA LEU A 26 13.89 30.43 5.98
C LEU A 26 14.42 29.17 6.72
N VAL A 27 15.38 29.40 7.63
CA VAL A 27 15.90 28.31 8.48
C VAL A 27 14.79 27.71 9.36
N LEU A 28 13.96 28.55 9.97
CA LEU A 28 12.82 28.09 10.77
C LEU A 28 11.83 27.30 9.94
N LEU A 29 11.52 27.75 8.71
CA LEU A 29 10.66 26.99 7.80
C LEU A 29 11.26 25.61 7.48
N LEU A 30 12.55 25.52 7.19
CA LEU A 30 13.23 24.25 6.93
C LEU A 30 13.20 23.33 8.16
N VAL A 31 13.37 23.88 9.36
CA VAL A 31 13.29 23.10 10.61
C VAL A 31 11.87 22.57 10.83
N VAL A 32 10.85 23.40 10.64
CA VAL A 32 9.44 22.98 10.79
C VAL A 32 9.09 21.90 9.77
N GLU A 33 9.40 22.11 8.49
CA GLU A 33 9.15 21.14 7.43
C GLU A 33 9.92 19.85 7.66
N GLY A 34 11.20 19.91 8.00
CA GLY A 34 12.01 18.73 8.32
C GLY A 34 11.47 17.96 9.52
N SER A 35 11.00 18.67 10.56
CA SER A 35 10.37 18.04 11.74
C SER A 35 9.04 17.37 11.41
N ALA A 36 8.21 18.02 10.58
CA ALA A 36 6.95 17.46 10.13
C ALA A 36 7.16 16.18 9.30
N ARG A 37 8.08 16.21 8.34
CA ARG A 37 8.43 15.03 7.54
C ARG A 37 9.01 13.89 8.37
N LEU A 38 9.86 14.21 9.34
CA LEU A 38 10.39 13.21 10.27
C LEU A 38 9.28 12.62 11.13
N TYR A 39 8.34 13.45 11.61
CA TYR A 39 7.19 12.98 12.37
C TYR A 39 6.30 12.06 11.53
N GLU A 40 6.00 12.39 10.28
CA GLU A 40 5.23 11.55 9.35
C GLU A 40 5.95 10.23 9.05
N LEU A 41 7.26 10.26 8.88
CA LEU A 41 8.08 9.05 8.67
C LEU A 41 8.03 8.10 9.88
N ILE A 42 8.10 8.67 11.09
CA ILE A 42 8.06 7.89 12.34
C ILE A 42 6.62 7.45 12.67
N ASN A 43 5.63 8.27 12.32
CA ASN A 43 4.21 8.03 12.58
C ASN A 43 3.41 8.08 11.27
N PRO A 44 3.55 7.08 10.41
CA PRO A 44 2.79 7.03 9.18
C PRO A 44 1.29 7.03 9.49
N HIS A 45 0.52 7.78 8.70
CA HIS A 45 -0.93 7.80 8.85
C HIS A 45 -1.49 6.40 8.67
N CYS A 46 -2.07 5.85 9.73
CA CYS A 46 -2.58 4.49 9.78
C CYS A 46 -4.07 4.49 10.15
N THR A 47 -4.91 4.28 9.15
CA THR A 47 -6.37 4.22 9.33
C THR A 47 -6.85 2.93 10.03
N PHE A 48 -5.97 1.95 10.24
CA PHE A 48 -6.31 0.68 10.85
C PHE A 48 -6.18 0.71 12.38
N LEU A 49 -5.35 1.60 12.95
CA LEU A 49 -5.06 1.63 14.39
C LEU A 49 -6.32 1.80 15.26
N ASP A 50 -7.29 2.57 14.77
CA ASP A 50 -8.52 2.90 15.51
C ASP A 50 -9.70 1.96 15.16
N LYS A 51 -9.44 0.85 14.46
CA LYS A 51 -10.50 -0.09 14.08
C LYS A 51 -10.59 -1.25 15.06
N ASP A 52 -11.80 -1.59 15.49
CA ASP A 52 -12.08 -2.69 16.41
C ASP A 52 -11.49 -4.03 15.93
N ALA A 53 -11.47 -4.24 14.61
CA ALA A 53 -10.90 -5.44 14.00
C ALA A 53 -9.42 -5.66 14.38
N PHE A 54 -8.68 -4.59 14.65
CA PHE A 54 -7.25 -4.64 15.01
C PHE A 54 -6.99 -4.46 16.51
N SER A 55 -8.03 -4.32 17.34
CA SER A 55 -7.90 -4.06 18.78
C SER A 55 -7.10 -5.13 19.55
N LYS A 56 -7.02 -6.35 19.01
CA LYS A 56 -6.26 -7.49 19.57
C LYS A 56 -4.98 -7.79 18.79
N THR A 57 -4.67 -7.03 17.75
CA THR A 57 -3.50 -7.22 16.90
C THR A 57 -2.33 -6.44 17.49
N ASP A 58 -1.12 -7.00 17.41
CA ASP A 58 0.09 -6.31 17.84
C ASP A 58 0.24 -4.96 17.13
N TYR A 59 0.53 -3.92 17.90
CA TYR A 59 0.65 -2.55 17.39
C TYR A 59 1.69 -2.41 16.27
N LEU A 60 2.83 -3.12 16.42
CA LEU A 60 3.89 -3.07 15.42
C LEU A 60 3.43 -3.70 14.09
N LEU A 61 2.71 -4.83 14.19
CA LEU A 61 2.15 -5.47 12.99
C LEU A 61 1.13 -4.57 12.29
N VAL A 62 0.25 -3.89 13.03
CA VAL A 62 -0.71 -2.93 12.42
C VAL A 62 0.03 -1.79 11.72
N ARG A 63 1.12 -1.28 12.29
CA ARG A 63 1.97 -0.27 11.63
C ARG A 63 2.61 -0.78 10.35
N ILE A 64 3.10 -2.01 10.35
CA ILE A 64 3.67 -2.65 9.15
C ILE A 64 2.61 -2.76 8.05
N ILE A 65 1.40 -3.22 8.38
CA ILE A 65 0.27 -3.28 7.44
C ILE A 65 -0.01 -1.89 6.84
N CYS A 66 0.01 -0.83 7.67
CA CYS A 66 -0.18 0.53 7.19
C CYS A 66 0.92 1.00 6.24
N LEU A 67 2.18 0.75 6.58
CA LEU A 67 3.32 1.10 5.75
C LEU A 67 3.25 0.40 4.40
N ASP A 68 3.05 -0.90 4.40
CA ASP A 68 2.94 -1.70 3.18
C ASP A 68 1.77 -1.25 2.31
N HIS A 69 0.63 -0.93 2.95
CA HIS A 69 -0.54 -0.42 2.25
C HIS A 69 -0.28 0.95 1.59
N ASN A 70 0.40 1.85 2.29
CA ASN A 70 0.64 3.22 1.81
C ASN A 70 1.75 3.28 0.75
N ASN A 71 2.69 2.34 0.78
CA ASN A 71 3.85 2.32 -0.12
C ASN A 71 3.60 1.58 -1.44
N ARG A 72 2.38 1.06 -1.66
CA ARG A 72 2.06 0.40 -2.94
C ARG A 72 2.19 1.37 -4.11
N VAL A 73 2.80 0.90 -5.17
CA VAL A 73 2.96 1.63 -6.42
C VAL A 73 1.88 1.16 -7.41
N PHE A 74 1.32 2.11 -8.13
CA PHE A 74 0.28 1.85 -9.12
C PHE A 74 0.75 2.29 -10.50
N GLU A 75 0.37 1.53 -11.50
CA GLU A 75 0.44 1.94 -12.89
C GLU A 75 -0.87 2.59 -13.28
N THR A 76 -0.77 3.75 -13.92
CA THR A 76 -1.93 4.49 -14.41
C THR A 76 -1.89 4.52 -15.93
N ASP A 77 -2.56 3.56 -16.54
CA ASP A 77 -2.82 3.61 -17.98
C ASP A 77 -4.31 3.90 -18.20
N THR A 78 -5.09 2.90 -18.53
CA THR A 78 -6.55 3.07 -18.69
C THR A 78 -7.29 2.89 -17.37
N ILE A 79 -6.78 2.02 -16.50
CA ILE A 79 -7.28 1.75 -15.15
C ILE A 79 -6.13 1.73 -14.15
N LEU A 80 -6.43 2.00 -12.89
CA LEU A 80 -5.44 2.00 -11.81
C LEU A 80 -5.14 0.56 -11.39
N LEU A 81 -4.06 -0.02 -11.90
CA LEU A 81 -3.56 -1.33 -11.53
C LEU A 81 -2.33 -1.22 -10.64
N LEU A 82 -2.02 -2.27 -9.89
CA LEU A 82 -0.79 -2.37 -9.14
C LEU A 82 0.38 -2.61 -10.09
N SER A 83 1.47 -1.87 -9.90
CA SER A 83 2.73 -2.15 -10.60
C SER A 83 3.23 -3.54 -10.22
N PRO A 84 3.76 -4.33 -11.16
CA PRO A 84 4.35 -5.63 -10.87
C PRO A 84 5.54 -5.57 -9.89
N ASP A 85 5.95 -6.73 -9.39
CA ASP A 85 7.20 -6.95 -8.66
C ASP A 85 7.36 -6.08 -7.38
N GLN A 86 6.31 -5.98 -6.59
CA GLN A 86 6.36 -5.28 -5.30
C GLN A 86 6.37 -6.28 -4.15
N HIS A 87 7.39 -6.21 -3.30
CA HIS A 87 7.57 -7.12 -2.18
C HIS A 87 7.67 -6.34 -0.88
N SER A 88 6.75 -6.60 0.04
CA SER A 88 6.76 -6.05 1.40
C SER A 88 6.46 -7.15 2.42
N GLN A 89 6.33 -6.82 3.71
CA GLN A 89 6.15 -7.84 4.74
C GLN A 89 4.76 -8.48 4.70
N THR A 90 3.73 -7.72 4.31
CA THR A 90 2.34 -8.18 4.35
C THR A 90 1.69 -8.24 2.97
N ILE A 91 2.32 -7.67 1.95
CA ILE A 91 1.80 -7.60 0.59
C ILE A 91 2.90 -8.00 -0.40
N ASN A 92 2.62 -9.01 -1.20
CA ASN A 92 3.44 -9.39 -2.32
C ASN A 92 2.61 -9.24 -3.61
N ILE A 93 3.13 -8.48 -4.57
CA ILE A 93 2.55 -8.31 -5.90
C ILE A 93 3.49 -8.97 -6.89
N ASN A 94 2.99 -9.97 -7.58
CA ASN A 94 3.78 -10.78 -8.49
C ASN A 94 4.14 -10.06 -9.80
N SER A 95 4.89 -10.72 -10.67
CA SER A 95 5.34 -10.18 -11.98
C SER A 95 4.21 -9.78 -12.94
N HIS A 96 2.99 -10.21 -12.66
CA HIS A 96 1.79 -9.85 -13.42
C HIS A 96 0.91 -8.79 -12.76
N GLY A 97 1.30 -8.29 -11.57
CA GLY A 97 0.53 -7.29 -10.82
C GLY A 97 -0.63 -7.87 -10.00
N PHE A 98 -0.67 -9.18 -9.78
CA PHE A 98 -1.63 -9.83 -8.87
C PHE A 98 -1.06 -9.93 -7.47
N ARG A 99 -1.93 -9.84 -6.46
CA ARG A 99 -1.51 -10.05 -5.08
C ARG A 99 -1.38 -11.54 -4.77
N GLY A 100 -0.19 -11.95 -4.34
CA GLY A 100 0.11 -13.33 -3.93
C GLY A 100 1.31 -13.93 -4.66
N PRO A 101 1.38 -15.26 -4.76
CA PRO A 101 2.49 -15.96 -5.39
C PRO A 101 2.57 -15.67 -6.91
N GLU A 102 3.70 -16.05 -7.51
CA GLU A 102 3.83 -16.02 -8.95
C GLU A 102 2.82 -16.95 -9.63
N THR A 103 2.37 -16.52 -10.80
CA THR A 103 1.54 -17.30 -11.72
C THR A 103 2.11 -17.22 -13.12
N THR A 104 1.75 -18.14 -13.98
CA THR A 104 2.20 -18.17 -15.37
C THR A 104 1.07 -17.77 -16.31
N LEU A 105 1.42 -17.11 -17.43
CA LEU A 105 0.44 -16.77 -18.45
C LEU A 105 -0.23 -18.05 -19.01
N GLU A 106 0.58 -19.03 -19.37
CA GLU A 106 0.10 -20.35 -19.76
C GLU A 106 -0.36 -21.11 -18.51
N LYS A 107 -1.60 -21.59 -18.55
CA LYS A 107 -2.14 -22.39 -17.46
C LYS A 107 -1.46 -23.76 -17.44
N PRO A 108 -0.95 -24.23 -16.27
CA PRO A 108 -0.39 -25.57 -16.14
C PRO A 108 -1.40 -26.65 -16.50
N GLU A 109 -0.90 -27.77 -17.01
CA GLU A 109 -1.76 -28.94 -17.25
C GLU A 109 -2.44 -29.40 -15.96
N ASN A 110 -3.65 -29.93 -16.08
CA ASN A 110 -4.46 -30.42 -14.96
C ASN A 110 -4.76 -29.38 -13.88
N THR A 111 -4.76 -28.07 -14.24
CA THR A 111 -5.01 -26.96 -13.30
C THR A 111 -6.35 -26.28 -13.62
N TYR A 112 -7.16 -26.09 -12.58
CA TYR A 112 -8.36 -25.27 -12.61
C TYR A 112 -8.05 -23.87 -12.06
N ARG A 113 -8.06 -22.86 -12.93
CA ARG A 113 -7.63 -21.50 -12.59
C ARG A 113 -8.83 -20.61 -12.27
N ILE A 114 -8.83 -20.05 -11.07
CA ILE A 114 -9.87 -19.18 -10.53
C ILE A 114 -9.31 -17.78 -10.30
N PHE A 115 -9.89 -16.78 -10.95
CA PHE A 115 -9.64 -15.39 -10.59
C PHE A 115 -10.71 -14.90 -9.63
N VAL A 116 -10.29 -14.35 -8.48
CA VAL A 116 -11.17 -13.64 -7.57
C VAL A 116 -11.03 -12.15 -7.84
N VAL A 117 -12.10 -11.55 -8.37
CA VAL A 117 -12.18 -10.16 -8.79
C VAL A 117 -13.03 -9.39 -7.80
N GLY A 118 -12.71 -8.15 -7.56
CA GLY A 118 -13.44 -7.25 -6.65
C GLY A 118 -12.60 -6.08 -6.19
N GLY A 119 -13.14 -5.31 -5.28
CA GLY A 119 -12.51 -4.11 -4.74
C GLY A 119 -11.47 -4.39 -3.64
N SER A 120 -11.35 -3.43 -2.73
CA SER A 120 -10.37 -3.44 -1.62
C SER A 120 -10.51 -4.65 -0.68
N THR A 121 -11.71 -5.21 -0.53
CA THR A 121 -11.97 -6.39 0.30
C THR A 121 -11.38 -7.64 -0.34
N THR A 122 -11.57 -7.84 -1.64
CA THR A 122 -10.95 -8.92 -2.40
C THR A 122 -9.44 -8.79 -2.41
N PHE A 123 -8.92 -7.59 -2.68
CA PHE A 123 -7.49 -7.33 -2.56
C PHE A 123 -6.96 -7.71 -1.16
N GLY A 124 -7.76 -7.54 -0.11
CA GLY A 124 -7.39 -7.83 1.27
C GLY A 124 -6.70 -6.64 1.95
N VAL A 125 -7.29 -5.45 1.84
CA VAL A 125 -6.82 -4.27 2.58
C VAL A 125 -6.88 -4.55 4.08
N GLY A 126 -5.75 -4.38 4.76
CA GLY A 126 -5.62 -4.69 6.19
C GLY A 126 -5.29 -6.14 6.52
N SER A 127 -5.18 -7.03 5.54
CA SER A 127 -4.73 -8.41 5.79
C SER A 127 -3.27 -8.45 6.24
N THR A 128 -2.96 -9.38 7.14
CA THR A 128 -1.62 -9.55 7.73
C THR A 128 -0.64 -10.26 6.79
N SER A 129 -1.13 -10.91 5.74
CA SER A 129 -0.35 -11.55 4.68
C SER A 129 -1.24 -11.84 3.47
N ASP A 130 -0.67 -12.30 2.36
CA ASP A 130 -1.43 -12.70 1.17
C ASP A 130 -2.31 -13.92 1.45
N HIS A 131 -1.85 -14.84 2.29
CA HIS A 131 -2.61 -16.03 2.71
C HIS A 131 -3.82 -15.72 3.59
N THR A 132 -3.88 -14.53 4.19
CA THR A 132 -5.00 -14.09 5.04
C THR A 132 -6.00 -13.19 4.29
N THR A 133 -5.89 -13.12 2.98
CA THR A 133 -6.91 -12.54 2.10
C THR A 133 -8.03 -13.55 1.80
N ILE A 134 -9.16 -13.09 1.30
CA ILE A 134 -10.26 -14.00 0.87
C ILE A 134 -9.76 -15.00 -0.17
N PRO A 135 -9.07 -14.59 -1.25
CA PRO A 135 -8.50 -15.54 -2.20
C PRO A 135 -7.46 -16.47 -1.56
N GLY A 136 -6.63 -15.99 -0.63
CA GLY A 136 -5.65 -16.81 0.07
C GLY A 136 -6.28 -17.89 0.95
N TYR A 137 -7.37 -17.58 1.66
CA TYR A 137 -8.14 -18.59 2.39
C TYR A 137 -8.84 -19.56 1.46
N LEU A 138 -9.31 -19.11 0.32
CA LEU A 138 -9.93 -19.99 -0.68
C LEU A 138 -8.91 -20.97 -1.25
N GLN A 139 -7.72 -20.50 -1.63
CA GLN A 139 -6.60 -21.36 -2.05
C GLN A 139 -6.32 -22.43 -1.00
N LYS A 140 -6.13 -22.01 0.24
CA LYS A 140 -5.88 -22.96 1.34
C LYS A 140 -6.97 -24.03 1.46
N LYS A 141 -8.23 -23.69 1.23
CA LYS A 141 -9.32 -24.67 1.28
C LYS A 141 -9.25 -25.69 0.13
N PHE A 142 -8.81 -25.26 -1.04
CA PHE A 142 -8.55 -26.19 -2.14
C PHE A 142 -7.32 -27.06 -1.87
N ASP A 143 -6.25 -26.53 -1.31
CA ASP A 143 -5.04 -27.27 -0.95
C ASP A 143 -5.32 -28.36 0.11
N GLU A 144 -6.30 -28.13 1.00
CA GLU A 144 -6.77 -29.10 2.00
C GLU A 144 -7.75 -30.13 1.43
N SER A 145 -8.20 -29.98 0.17
CA SER A 145 -9.17 -30.86 -0.48
C SER A 145 -8.48 -32.02 -1.22
N THR A 146 -9.23 -33.10 -1.48
CA THR A 146 -8.74 -34.22 -2.27
C THR A 146 -9.37 -34.18 -3.65
N LEU A 147 -8.82 -33.34 -4.53
CA LEU A 147 -9.24 -33.25 -5.93
C LEU A 147 -8.23 -34.00 -6.82
N ASP A 148 -8.69 -34.47 -7.96
CA ASP A 148 -7.84 -35.14 -8.96
C ASP A 148 -7.13 -34.12 -9.88
N PHE A 149 -7.26 -32.84 -9.60
CA PHE A 149 -6.64 -31.72 -10.32
C PHE A 149 -6.19 -30.63 -9.36
N ASP A 150 -5.23 -29.83 -9.78
CA ASP A 150 -4.76 -28.69 -9.02
C ASP A 150 -5.71 -27.49 -9.17
N VAL A 151 -5.83 -26.68 -8.12
CA VAL A 151 -6.61 -25.44 -8.17
C VAL A 151 -5.67 -24.27 -7.90
N GLU A 152 -5.68 -23.29 -8.80
CA GLU A 152 -4.92 -22.06 -8.67
C GLU A 152 -5.89 -20.88 -8.47
N VAL A 153 -5.86 -20.26 -7.28
CA VAL A 153 -6.70 -19.13 -6.93
C VAL A 153 -5.87 -17.85 -6.99
N ILE A 154 -6.17 -16.97 -7.93
CA ILE A 154 -5.44 -15.72 -8.17
C ILE A 154 -6.25 -14.54 -7.62
N ASN A 155 -5.60 -13.74 -6.77
CA ASN A 155 -6.17 -12.51 -6.24
C ASN A 155 -6.01 -11.37 -7.26
N ALA A 156 -7.08 -11.09 -7.99
CA ALA A 156 -7.19 -9.98 -8.94
C ALA A 156 -8.01 -8.80 -8.37
N GLY A 157 -8.03 -8.64 -7.05
CA GLY A 157 -8.68 -7.52 -6.39
C GLY A 157 -7.99 -6.19 -6.70
N ILE A 158 -8.77 -5.15 -7.01
CA ILE A 158 -8.29 -3.81 -7.34
C ILE A 158 -8.76 -2.84 -6.25
N GLY A 159 -7.82 -2.26 -5.51
CA GLY A 159 -8.17 -1.19 -4.57
C GLY A 159 -8.80 0.01 -5.31
N ARG A 160 -10.00 0.40 -4.94
CA ARG A 160 -10.81 1.46 -5.59
C ARG A 160 -11.37 1.07 -6.97
N GLY A 161 -11.41 -0.20 -7.32
CA GLY A 161 -12.13 -0.69 -8.49
C GLY A 161 -13.64 -0.54 -8.33
N ASP A 162 -14.32 -0.27 -9.43
CA ASP A 162 -15.76 -0.39 -9.58
C ASP A 162 -16.07 -1.50 -10.59
N SER A 163 -17.32 -1.88 -10.71
CA SER A 163 -17.75 -2.96 -11.60
C SER A 163 -17.41 -2.72 -13.08
N ALA A 164 -17.31 -1.46 -13.52
CA ALA A 164 -16.89 -1.12 -14.89
C ALA A 164 -15.39 -1.39 -15.07
N THR A 165 -14.57 -0.94 -14.12
CA THR A 165 -13.13 -1.19 -14.07
C THR A 165 -12.83 -2.69 -14.00
N GLU A 166 -13.54 -3.42 -13.14
CA GLU A 166 -13.39 -4.87 -13.00
C GLU A 166 -13.77 -5.61 -14.28
N THR A 167 -14.87 -5.21 -14.91
CA THR A 167 -15.30 -5.77 -16.20
C THR A 167 -14.24 -5.52 -17.30
N TYR A 168 -13.69 -4.32 -17.35
CA TYR A 168 -12.63 -3.98 -18.29
C TYR A 168 -11.38 -4.85 -18.02
N TYR A 169 -10.97 -4.97 -16.76
CA TYR A 169 -9.82 -5.77 -16.34
C TYR A 169 -9.98 -7.25 -16.72
N MET A 170 -11.14 -7.84 -16.42
CA MET A 170 -11.44 -9.22 -16.83
C MET A 170 -11.30 -9.40 -18.35
N LYS A 171 -11.87 -8.50 -19.16
CA LYS A 171 -11.91 -8.60 -20.62
C LYS A 171 -10.56 -8.34 -21.30
N THR A 172 -9.73 -7.49 -20.74
CA THR A 172 -8.51 -7.03 -21.42
C THR A 172 -7.24 -7.73 -20.93
N LYS A 173 -7.23 -8.14 -19.66
CA LYS A 173 -6.04 -8.76 -19.06
C LYS A 173 -6.29 -10.19 -18.57
N LEU A 174 -7.30 -10.41 -17.71
CA LEU A 174 -7.45 -11.67 -17.03
C LEU A 174 -7.80 -12.84 -17.95
N VAL A 175 -8.55 -12.61 -19.02
CA VAL A 175 -8.89 -13.64 -20.03
C VAL A 175 -7.66 -14.23 -20.72
N ASN A 176 -6.54 -13.50 -20.78
CA ASN A 176 -5.31 -13.99 -21.41
C ASN A 176 -4.60 -15.07 -20.58
N PHE A 177 -4.99 -15.24 -19.32
CA PHE A 177 -4.45 -16.28 -18.41
C PHE A 177 -5.25 -17.58 -18.45
N ASP A 178 -6.14 -17.74 -19.41
CA ASP A 178 -7.00 -18.94 -19.58
C ASP A 178 -7.75 -19.33 -18.30
N PRO A 179 -8.57 -18.43 -17.72
CA PRO A 179 -9.35 -18.73 -16.52
C PRO A 179 -10.47 -19.74 -16.78
N ASP A 180 -10.68 -20.65 -15.84
CA ASP A 180 -11.85 -21.54 -15.83
C ASP A 180 -13.02 -20.91 -15.09
N MET A 181 -12.74 -20.03 -14.11
CA MET A 181 -13.77 -19.37 -13.32
C MET A 181 -13.36 -17.95 -12.90
N PHE A 182 -14.35 -17.07 -12.89
CA PHE A 182 -14.29 -15.78 -12.17
C PHE A 182 -15.23 -15.82 -10.98
N ILE A 183 -14.69 -15.49 -9.80
CA ILE A 183 -15.48 -15.21 -8.60
C ILE A 183 -15.48 -13.69 -8.44
N ILE A 184 -16.64 -13.08 -8.53
CA ILE A 184 -16.81 -11.64 -8.34
C ILE A 184 -17.28 -11.40 -6.91
N TYR A 185 -16.44 -10.74 -6.12
CA TYR A 185 -16.76 -10.34 -4.76
C TYR A 185 -16.67 -8.82 -4.67
N ASP A 186 -17.74 -8.19 -5.11
CA ASP A 186 -17.94 -6.75 -5.10
C ASP A 186 -19.17 -6.43 -4.26
N GLY A 187 -19.11 -5.35 -3.52
CA GLY A 187 -20.24 -4.94 -2.70
C GLY A 187 -19.86 -3.90 -1.67
N TRP A 188 -20.81 -3.15 -1.33
CA TRP A 188 -20.81 -2.11 -0.31
C TRP A 188 -21.38 -2.63 0.98
#